data_e556cd7ba63c06f6d1c95bbde5fea5bb
#
_entry.id   e556cd7ba63c06f6d1c95bbde5fea5bb
#
_cell.length_a   1.000
_cell.length_b   1.000
_cell.length_c   1.000
_cell.angle_alpha   90.00
_cell.angle_beta   90.00
_cell.angle_gamma   90.00
#
_symmetry.space_group_name_H-M   'P 1'
#
loop_
_entity.id
_entity.type
_entity.pdbx_description
1 polymer ?
#
loop_
_entity_poly.entity_id
_entity_poly.type
_entity_poly.pdbx_seq_one_letter_code
_entity_poly.pdbx_strand_id
1 'polypeptide(L)'
;MVDPSLCGAENSLTPASSSLRVILVGKSGSGKSATGNSILGQPVFESKLGAQAVTRTCQRATGTWNGRNILVVDTPPIFEAKAQNQDMYKDIGDCYLYTAPGPHALLLVTQLGRFTAQDTTAVRRVKEVFGAGAMRHVIVLFTHKEDLEGNSLDEYVANTDNCSLRSVVQECGRRYCAFNNRAPRDEQREQLAELMAVVESLEREHDGAFHTNGLFFEAQLLLRGVCVGGHPGEGHRRYLAQVHSQVEKQKRDLKGTRSNWAFKGLRRVQKWIPVHVKCHLDYQVTLFVVKEPSCWCTAPDWEAWDWPICTPGGSRLLQP
;
A
#
# COMPACT_ATOMS: atom_id res chain seq x y z
N MET A 1 -50.97 -36.13 -19.51
CA MET A 1 -51.31 -34.90 -18.82
C MET A 1 -50.14 -34.60 -17.97
N VAL A 2 -49.27 -33.65 -18.37
CA VAL A 2 -48.06 -33.21 -17.66
C VAL A 2 -48.40 -31.81 -17.14
N ASP A 3 -48.25 -31.66 -15.86
CA ASP A 3 -48.57 -30.45 -15.10
C ASP A 3 -47.61 -29.28 -15.49
N PRO A 4 -48.10 -28.09 -15.90
CA PRO A 4 -47.25 -26.99 -16.36
C PRO A 4 -46.92 -25.95 -15.25
N SER A 5 -46.72 -26.37 -13.99
CA SER A 5 -46.53 -25.42 -12.87
C SER A 5 -45.08 -25.32 -12.33
N LEU A 6 -44.07 -25.66 -13.11
CA LEU A 6 -42.65 -25.54 -12.70
C LEU A 6 -41.82 -24.64 -13.64
N CYS A 7 -42.39 -23.49 -14.01
CA CYS A 7 -41.62 -22.45 -14.71
C CYS A 7 -41.94 -21.10 -14.07
N GLY A 8 -41.10 -20.66 -13.10
CA GLY A 8 -41.33 -19.40 -12.43
C GLY A 8 -40.33 -19.12 -11.30
N ALA A 9 -39.05 -19.39 -11.52
CA ALA A 9 -38.01 -18.73 -10.73
C ALA A 9 -37.54 -17.52 -11.52
N GLU A 10 -38.30 -16.44 -11.43
CA GLU A 10 -37.81 -15.12 -11.83
C GLU A 10 -36.57 -14.82 -11.03
N ASN A 11 -35.41 -14.94 -11.68
CA ASN A 11 -34.17 -14.31 -11.25
C ASN A 11 -34.42 -12.79 -11.19
N SER A 12 -34.89 -12.30 -10.06
CA SER A 12 -34.79 -10.89 -9.74
C SER A 12 -33.32 -10.57 -9.68
N LEU A 13 -32.76 -10.06 -10.78
CA LEU A 13 -31.51 -9.35 -10.85
C LEU A 13 -31.67 -8.04 -10.06
N THR A 14 -31.81 -8.14 -8.74
CA THR A 14 -31.41 -7.01 -7.88
C THR A 14 -29.94 -6.78 -8.21
N PRO A 15 -29.50 -5.54 -8.56
CA PRO A 15 -28.09 -5.25 -8.70
C PRO A 15 -27.46 -5.69 -7.39
N ALA A 16 -26.59 -6.72 -7.48
CA ALA A 16 -25.90 -7.25 -6.32
C ALA A 16 -25.25 -6.06 -5.65
N SER A 17 -25.78 -5.67 -4.47
CA SER A 17 -25.21 -4.58 -3.69
C SER A 17 -23.74 -4.91 -3.57
N SER A 18 -22.88 -4.14 -4.22
CA SER A 18 -21.52 -4.54 -4.51
C SER A 18 -20.82 -4.79 -3.18
N SER A 19 -20.58 -6.06 -2.87
CA SER A 19 -19.84 -6.46 -1.67
C SER A 19 -18.51 -5.68 -1.65
N LEU A 20 -18.26 -4.94 -0.59
CA LEU A 20 -16.98 -4.28 -0.39
C LEU A 20 -15.89 -5.33 -0.22
N ARG A 21 -14.88 -5.31 -1.06
CA ARG A 21 -13.74 -6.25 -1.02
C ARG A 21 -12.50 -5.52 -0.55
N VAL A 22 -11.91 -5.99 0.54
CA VAL A 22 -10.77 -5.38 1.21
C VAL A 22 -9.66 -6.40 1.36
N ILE A 23 -8.43 -6.03 1.03
CA ILE A 23 -7.23 -6.83 1.28
C ILE A 23 -6.38 -6.14 2.35
N LEU A 24 -5.99 -6.89 3.39
CA LEU A 24 -5.06 -6.41 4.41
C LEU A 24 -3.64 -6.71 3.95
N VAL A 25 -2.81 -5.67 3.80
CA VAL A 25 -1.42 -5.76 3.38
C VAL A 25 -0.50 -5.12 4.42
N GLY A 26 0.75 -5.54 4.49
CA GLY A 26 1.72 -5.01 5.47
C GLY A 26 2.65 -6.09 6.01
N LYS A 27 3.64 -5.68 6.80
CA LYS A 27 4.61 -6.58 7.43
C LYS A 27 3.97 -7.51 8.47
N SER A 28 4.67 -8.58 8.84
CA SER A 28 4.29 -9.43 9.97
C SER A 28 4.26 -8.63 11.28
N GLY A 29 3.30 -8.93 12.13
CA GLY A 29 3.16 -8.24 13.42
C GLY A 29 2.61 -6.80 13.32
N SER A 30 2.25 -6.30 12.14
CA SER A 30 1.64 -4.97 12.03
C SER A 30 0.20 -4.89 12.56
N GLY A 31 -0.44 -6.03 12.83
CA GLY A 31 -1.81 -6.09 13.34
C GLY A 31 -2.88 -6.39 12.28
N LYS A 32 -2.52 -6.91 11.09
CA LYS A 32 -3.47 -7.22 10.00
C LYS A 32 -4.66 -8.06 10.46
N SER A 33 -4.41 -9.24 11.03
CA SER A 33 -5.47 -10.16 11.49
C SER A 33 -6.33 -9.53 12.58
N ALA A 34 -5.74 -8.78 13.53
CA ALA A 34 -6.48 -8.05 14.54
C ALA A 34 -7.37 -6.96 13.92
N THR A 35 -6.83 -6.22 12.94
CA THR A 35 -7.59 -5.22 12.19
C THR A 35 -8.75 -5.85 11.42
N GLY A 36 -8.52 -7.00 10.78
CA GLY A 36 -9.58 -7.75 10.12
C GLY A 36 -10.71 -8.15 11.09
N ASN A 37 -10.34 -8.61 12.28
CA ASN A 37 -11.30 -8.94 13.35
C ASN A 37 -12.08 -7.69 13.82
N SER A 38 -11.41 -6.55 13.97
CA SER A 38 -12.07 -5.28 14.33
C SER A 38 -13.04 -4.82 13.26
N ILE A 39 -12.69 -4.94 11.97
CA ILE A 39 -13.58 -4.62 10.85
C ILE A 39 -14.81 -5.53 10.83
N LEU A 40 -14.63 -6.82 11.10
CA LEU A 40 -15.71 -7.81 11.05
C LEU A 40 -16.52 -7.86 12.38
N GLY A 41 -16.06 -7.20 13.44
CA GLY A 41 -16.67 -7.20 14.76
C GLY A 41 -16.66 -8.57 15.46
N GLN A 42 -15.80 -9.50 15.00
CA GLN A 42 -15.70 -10.87 15.53
C GLN A 42 -14.30 -11.46 15.29
N PRO A 43 -13.80 -12.34 16.20
CA PRO A 43 -12.46 -12.91 16.12
C PRO A 43 -12.42 -14.12 15.15
N VAL A 44 -12.45 -13.86 13.86
CA VAL A 44 -12.44 -14.90 12.80
C VAL A 44 -11.02 -15.24 12.33
N PHE A 45 -10.10 -14.30 12.41
CA PHE A 45 -8.70 -14.51 12.08
C PHE A 45 -7.89 -14.76 13.36
N GLU A 46 -7.02 -15.77 13.35
CA GLU A 46 -6.12 -16.00 14.49
C GLU A 46 -5.19 -14.79 14.65
N SER A 47 -5.28 -14.12 15.80
CA SER A 47 -4.47 -12.96 16.14
C SER A 47 -3.87 -13.16 17.53
N LYS A 48 -2.55 -13.41 17.57
CA LYS A 48 -1.80 -13.56 18.81
C LYS A 48 -0.39 -13.00 18.65
N LEU A 49 0.20 -12.61 19.77
CA LEU A 49 1.62 -12.27 19.79
C LEU A 49 2.44 -13.56 19.61
N GLY A 50 3.29 -13.62 18.60
CA GLY A 50 4.13 -14.79 18.34
C GLY A 50 5.47 -14.40 17.72
N ALA A 51 6.49 -15.18 17.98
CA ALA A 51 7.82 -15.01 17.38
C ALA A 51 7.85 -15.39 15.88
N GLN A 52 6.84 -16.11 15.41
CA GLN A 52 6.66 -16.50 14.01
C GLN A 52 5.35 -15.91 13.47
N ALA A 53 5.25 -15.82 12.16
CA ALA A 53 4.02 -15.41 11.51
C ALA A 53 2.88 -16.38 11.88
N VAL A 54 1.78 -15.84 12.41
CA VAL A 54 0.59 -16.59 12.80
C VAL A 54 -0.21 -16.98 11.57
N THR A 55 -0.47 -16.02 10.66
CA THR A 55 -1.13 -16.25 9.38
C THR A 55 -0.16 -16.92 8.41
N ARG A 56 -0.43 -18.15 8.01
CA ARG A 56 0.45 -18.93 7.12
C ARG A 56 -0.02 -18.96 5.68
N THR A 57 -1.31 -18.78 5.44
CA THR A 57 -1.95 -18.78 4.13
C THR A 57 -2.95 -17.62 4.05
N CYS A 58 -3.32 -17.20 2.85
CA CYS A 58 -4.39 -16.23 2.66
C CYS A 58 -5.70 -16.78 3.26
N GLN A 59 -6.36 -15.96 4.07
CA GLN A 59 -7.66 -16.26 4.67
C GLN A 59 -8.67 -15.20 4.27
N ARG A 60 -9.93 -15.59 4.17
CA ARG A 60 -11.03 -14.66 3.89
C ARG A 60 -12.17 -14.85 4.86
N ALA A 61 -12.82 -13.76 5.20
CA ALA A 61 -14.05 -13.79 5.98
C ALA A 61 -14.98 -12.66 5.55
N THR A 62 -16.25 -12.81 5.86
CA THR A 62 -17.29 -11.85 5.50
C THR A 62 -17.99 -11.33 6.73
N GLY A 63 -18.42 -10.08 6.66
CA GLY A 63 -19.25 -9.42 7.66
C GLY A 63 -20.21 -8.44 6.97
N THR A 64 -20.90 -7.64 7.77
CA THR A 64 -21.85 -6.65 7.27
C THR A 64 -21.65 -5.33 7.98
N TRP A 65 -21.76 -4.24 7.23
CA TRP A 65 -21.77 -2.88 7.73
C TRP A 65 -22.95 -2.12 7.12
N ASN A 66 -23.89 -1.65 7.95
CA ASN A 66 -25.08 -0.93 7.49
C ASN A 66 -25.80 -1.62 6.31
N GLY A 67 -25.93 -2.95 6.38
CA GLY A 67 -26.57 -3.74 5.31
C GLY A 67 -25.69 -4.03 4.10
N ARG A 68 -24.48 -3.49 4.03
CA ARG A 68 -23.50 -3.79 2.98
C ARG A 68 -22.61 -4.95 3.39
N ASN A 69 -22.45 -5.94 2.52
CA ASN A 69 -21.52 -7.03 2.75
C ASN A 69 -20.07 -6.55 2.62
N ILE A 70 -19.23 -6.95 3.56
CA ILE A 70 -17.77 -6.70 3.52
C ILE A 70 -17.07 -8.06 3.43
N LEU A 71 -16.20 -8.21 2.46
CA LEU A 71 -15.24 -9.30 2.35
C LEU A 71 -13.87 -8.80 2.75
N VAL A 72 -13.27 -9.39 3.76
CA VAL A 72 -11.91 -9.10 4.23
C VAL A 72 -11.01 -10.29 3.90
N VAL A 73 -9.87 -10.00 3.26
CA VAL A 73 -8.81 -10.98 3.00
C VAL A 73 -7.60 -10.64 3.89
N ASP A 74 -7.30 -11.52 4.85
CA ASP A 74 -6.08 -11.45 5.65
C ASP A 74 -4.94 -12.19 4.93
N THR A 75 -3.78 -11.56 4.85
CA THR A 75 -2.65 -12.06 4.07
C THR A 75 -1.51 -12.55 4.96
N PRO A 76 -0.86 -13.67 4.58
CA PRO A 76 0.38 -14.09 5.18
C PRO A 76 1.52 -13.09 4.85
N PRO A 77 2.75 -13.29 5.32
CA PRO A 77 3.84 -12.32 5.12
C PRO A 77 4.39 -12.27 3.68
N ILE A 78 3.51 -12.32 2.66
CA ILE A 78 3.88 -12.23 1.24
C ILE A 78 4.47 -10.85 0.86
N PHE A 79 4.26 -9.85 1.71
CA PHE A 79 4.78 -8.50 1.52
C PHE A 79 6.13 -8.25 2.22
N GLU A 80 6.79 -9.30 2.73
CA GLU A 80 8.12 -9.21 3.33
C GLU A 80 9.25 -9.52 2.34
N ALA A 81 10.46 -9.05 2.64
CA ALA A 81 11.62 -9.24 1.77
C ALA A 81 12.04 -10.72 1.61
N LYS A 82 11.76 -11.55 2.64
CA LYS A 82 12.15 -12.96 2.67
C LYS A 82 11.16 -13.91 2.00
N ALA A 83 9.97 -13.44 1.64
CA ALA A 83 8.97 -14.25 0.97
C ALA A 83 9.34 -14.48 -0.51
N GLN A 84 10.05 -15.56 -0.82
CA GLN A 84 10.45 -15.94 -2.19
C GLN A 84 10.41 -17.47 -2.41
N ASN A 85 9.37 -18.14 -1.90
CA ASN A 85 9.12 -19.56 -2.15
C ASN A 85 7.92 -19.76 -3.12
N GLN A 86 7.75 -20.96 -3.62
CA GLN A 86 6.62 -21.31 -4.50
C GLN A 86 5.26 -21.09 -3.82
N ASP A 87 5.18 -21.29 -2.51
CA ASP A 87 3.96 -21.11 -1.72
C ASP A 87 3.48 -19.65 -1.75
N MET A 88 4.41 -18.68 -1.84
CA MET A 88 4.08 -17.26 -1.95
C MET A 88 3.24 -16.95 -3.19
N TYR A 89 3.56 -17.54 -4.35
CA TYR A 89 2.78 -17.28 -5.58
C TYR A 89 1.39 -17.90 -5.50
N LYS A 90 1.24 -19.00 -4.77
CA LYS A 90 -0.07 -19.56 -4.46
C LYS A 90 -0.89 -18.60 -3.60
N ASP A 91 -0.30 -18.09 -2.50
CA ASP A 91 -0.98 -17.12 -1.63
C ASP A 91 -1.35 -15.83 -2.39
N ILE A 92 -0.47 -15.33 -3.27
CA ILE A 92 -0.79 -14.21 -4.15
C ILE A 92 -1.96 -14.57 -5.07
N GLY A 93 -1.95 -15.75 -5.68
CA GLY A 93 -3.05 -16.25 -6.51
C GLY A 93 -4.37 -16.32 -5.74
N ASP A 94 -4.33 -16.80 -4.51
CA ASP A 94 -5.50 -16.87 -3.62
C ASP A 94 -6.05 -15.47 -3.30
N CYS A 95 -5.18 -14.46 -3.08
CA CYS A 95 -5.61 -13.08 -2.90
C CYS A 95 -6.40 -12.57 -4.11
N TYR A 96 -5.94 -12.86 -5.34
CA TYR A 96 -6.63 -12.49 -6.56
C TYR A 96 -7.99 -13.23 -6.71
N LEU A 97 -8.01 -14.54 -6.44
CA LEU A 97 -9.22 -15.36 -6.50
C LEU A 97 -10.27 -14.90 -5.49
N TYR A 98 -9.86 -14.61 -4.25
CA TYR A 98 -10.79 -14.23 -3.18
C TYR A 98 -11.41 -12.84 -3.42
N THR A 99 -10.71 -11.96 -4.10
CA THR A 99 -11.17 -10.58 -4.32
C THR A 99 -11.59 -10.27 -5.75
N ALA A 100 -11.59 -11.27 -6.65
CA ALA A 100 -12.07 -11.06 -8.03
C ALA A 100 -13.51 -10.48 -8.04
N PRO A 101 -13.79 -9.53 -8.90
CA PRO A 101 -13.01 -8.99 -10.03
C PRO A 101 -11.96 -7.94 -9.64
N GLY A 102 -11.76 -7.67 -8.37
CA GLY A 102 -10.76 -6.78 -7.81
C GLY A 102 -11.17 -6.18 -6.46
N PRO A 103 -10.22 -5.76 -5.60
CA PRO A 103 -10.51 -5.11 -4.33
C PRO A 103 -10.93 -3.65 -4.54
N HIS A 104 -11.84 -3.15 -3.70
CA HIS A 104 -12.18 -1.73 -3.62
C HIS A 104 -11.11 -0.96 -2.84
N ALA A 105 -10.55 -1.58 -1.81
CA ALA A 105 -9.49 -1.00 -0.99
C ALA A 105 -8.43 -2.03 -0.61
N LEU A 106 -7.17 -1.58 -0.56
CA LEU A 106 -6.05 -2.29 0.05
C LEU A 106 -5.68 -1.52 1.34
N LEU A 107 -5.82 -2.14 2.51
CA LEU A 107 -5.45 -1.53 3.77
C LEU A 107 -3.98 -1.83 4.08
N LEU A 108 -3.12 -0.83 3.95
CA LEU A 108 -1.72 -0.93 4.35
C LEU A 108 -1.65 -0.76 5.87
N VAL A 109 -1.59 -1.89 6.56
CA VAL A 109 -1.57 -1.94 8.02
C VAL A 109 -0.15 -1.75 8.53
N THR A 110 0.07 -0.71 9.33
CA THR A 110 1.34 -0.38 9.98
C THR A 110 1.11 0.08 11.41
N GLN A 111 2.13 -0.01 12.27
CA GLN A 111 2.02 0.47 13.65
C GLN A 111 2.31 1.97 13.72
N LEU A 112 1.50 2.70 14.50
CA LEU A 112 1.76 4.10 14.80
C LEU A 112 3.16 4.25 15.41
N GLY A 113 3.89 5.30 15.06
CA GLY A 113 5.25 5.55 15.54
C GLY A 113 6.34 4.57 15.07
N ARG A 114 5.99 3.49 14.34
CA ARG A 114 6.95 2.43 13.97
C ARG A 114 7.00 2.12 12.48
N PHE A 115 6.85 3.14 11.64
CA PHE A 115 7.04 2.96 10.20
C PHE A 115 8.53 2.81 9.88
N THR A 116 8.92 1.66 9.34
CA THR A 116 10.32 1.23 9.17
C THR A 116 10.63 0.88 7.71
N ALA A 117 11.88 0.51 7.43
CA ALA A 117 12.30 -0.02 6.14
C ALA A 117 11.52 -1.29 5.71
N GLN A 118 11.01 -2.07 6.69
CA GLN A 118 10.15 -3.23 6.40
C GLN A 118 8.79 -2.79 5.84
N ASP A 119 8.21 -1.71 6.37
CA ASP A 119 6.96 -1.15 5.84
C ASP A 119 7.17 -0.58 4.44
N THR A 120 8.28 0.12 4.20
CA THR A 120 8.67 0.57 2.84
C THR A 120 8.83 -0.62 1.88
N THR A 121 9.37 -1.74 2.36
CA THR A 121 9.46 -2.98 1.57
C THR A 121 8.08 -3.54 1.28
N ALA A 122 7.16 -3.54 2.27
CA ALA A 122 5.79 -4.00 2.07
C ALA A 122 5.07 -3.16 1.02
N VAL A 123 5.20 -1.83 1.04
CA VAL A 123 4.65 -0.94 -0.01
C VAL A 123 5.19 -1.30 -1.40
N ARG A 124 6.49 -1.51 -1.52
CA ARG A 124 7.10 -1.95 -2.78
C ARG A 124 6.51 -3.29 -3.25
N ARG A 125 6.34 -4.24 -2.33
CA ARG A 125 5.77 -5.56 -2.64
C ARG A 125 4.30 -5.46 -3.06
N VAL A 126 3.52 -4.55 -2.49
CA VAL A 126 2.16 -4.26 -2.96
C VAL A 126 2.18 -3.86 -4.44
N LYS A 127 3.11 -2.98 -4.85
CA LYS A 127 3.29 -2.60 -6.25
C LYS A 127 3.78 -3.75 -7.13
N GLU A 128 4.66 -4.62 -6.61
CA GLU A 128 5.15 -5.82 -7.31
C GLU A 128 4.03 -6.85 -7.50
N VAL A 129 3.11 -6.98 -6.56
CA VAL A 129 2.01 -7.94 -6.61
C VAL A 129 0.84 -7.39 -7.43
N PHE A 130 0.32 -6.22 -7.11
CA PHE A 130 -0.91 -5.68 -7.69
C PHE A 130 -0.68 -4.65 -8.82
N GLY A 131 0.58 -4.24 -9.03
CA GLY A 131 0.93 -3.16 -9.95
C GLY A 131 0.98 -1.79 -9.28
N ALA A 132 1.71 -0.85 -9.87
CA ALA A 132 1.87 0.51 -9.32
C ALA A 132 0.51 1.25 -9.20
N GLY A 133 -0.42 0.98 -10.11
CA GLY A 133 -1.77 1.56 -10.08
C GLY A 133 -2.59 1.20 -8.85
N ALA A 134 -2.24 0.13 -8.12
CA ALA A 134 -2.92 -0.27 -6.90
C ALA A 134 -2.83 0.79 -5.78
N MET A 135 -1.78 1.63 -5.81
CA MET A 135 -1.59 2.67 -4.77
C MET A 135 -2.74 3.67 -4.71
N ARG A 136 -3.47 3.87 -5.80
CA ARG A 136 -4.68 4.70 -5.81
C ARG A 136 -5.84 4.13 -5.01
N HIS A 137 -5.81 2.83 -4.71
CA HIS A 137 -6.79 2.12 -3.89
C HIS A 137 -6.26 1.76 -2.50
N VAL A 138 -5.05 2.25 -2.14
CA VAL A 138 -4.48 2.01 -0.82
C VAL A 138 -4.97 3.05 0.18
N ILE A 139 -5.33 2.57 1.39
CA ILE A 139 -5.58 3.35 2.58
C ILE A 139 -4.53 2.94 3.61
N VAL A 140 -3.80 3.88 4.21
CA VAL A 140 -2.85 3.60 5.29
C VAL A 140 -3.63 3.45 6.58
N LEU A 141 -3.61 2.27 7.20
CA LEU A 141 -4.26 2.01 8.47
C LEU A 141 -3.21 1.86 9.56
N PHE A 142 -3.21 2.80 10.48
CA PHE A 142 -2.33 2.75 11.65
C PHE A 142 -2.98 1.93 12.77
N THR A 143 -2.27 0.93 13.29
CA THR A 143 -2.65 0.24 14.53
C THR A 143 -2.04 0.95 15.73
N HIS A 144 -2.50 0.61 16.93
CA HIS A 144 -2.11 1.29 18.18
C HIS A 144 -2.55 2.76 18.21
N LYS A 145 -3.82 3.04 17.87
CA LYS A 145 -4.42 4.39 17.95
C LYS A 145 -4.30 4.97 19.36
N GLU A 146 -4.31 4.11 20.38
CA GLU A 146 -4.10 4.47 21.78
C GLU A 146 -2.78 5.20 22.05
N ASP A 147 -1.73 4.97 21.24
CA ASP A 147 -0.43 5.65 21.37
C ASP A 147 -0.46 7.13 20.96
N LEU A 148 -1.59 7.62 20.40
CA LEU A 148 -1.80 9.05 20.15
C LEU A 148 -2.04 9.85 21.42
N GLU A 149 -2.45 9.21 22.53
CA GLU A 149 -2.70 9.85 23.83
C GLU A 149 -3.61 11.09 23.72
N GLY A 150 -4.60 11.06 22.81
CA GLY A 150 -5.52 12.15 22.53
C GLY A 150 -5.06 13.18 21.49
N ASN A 151 -3.85 13.05 20.96
CA ASN A 151 -3.41 13.89 19.83
C ASN A 151 -4.12 13.51 18.53
N SER A 152 -4.18 14.45 17.60
CA SER A 152 -4.78 14.22 16.28
C SER A 152 -3.90 13.35 15.40
N LEU A 153 -4.51 12.37 14.70
CA LEU A 153 -3.82 11.59 13.67
C LEU A 153 -3.33 12.48 12.52
N ASP A 154 -4.09 13.52 12.18
CA ASP A 154 -3.71 14.48 11.13
C ASP A 154 -2.43 15.24 11.51
N GLU A 155 -2.32 15.68 12.77
CA GLU A 155 -1.12 16.32 13.28
C GLU A 155 0.08 15.36 13.29
N TYR A 156 -0.12 14.12 13.70
CA TYR A 156 0.91 13.09 13.64
C TYR A 156 1.43 12.90 12.21
N VAL A 157 0.54 12.76 11.22
CA VAL A 157 0.90 12.57 9.81
C VAL A 157 1.54 13.83 9.22
N ALA A 158 1.06 15.02 9.57
CA ALA A 158 1.58 16.29 9.08
C ALA A 158 2.99 16.58 9.61
N ASN A 159 3.24 16.26 10.89
CA ASN A 159 4.46 16.62 11.60
C ASN A 159 5.52 15.48 11.62
N THR A 160 5.23 14.31 11.02
CA THR A 160 6.19 13.20 11.02
C THR A 160 7.47 13.55 10.27
N ASP A 161 8.63 13.29 10.88
CA ASP A 161 9.94 13.41 10.22
C ASP A 161 10.27 12.24 9.29
N ASN A 162 9.44 11.19 9.30
CA ASN A 162 9.64 10.01 8.48
C ASN A 162 9.28 10.28 7.00
N CYS A 163 10.30 10.63 6.21
CA CYS A 163 10.15 10.92 4.78
C CYS A 163 9.50 9.76 4.00
N SER A 164 9.78 8.50 4.39
CA SER A 164 9.21 7.33 3.75
C SER A 164 7.70 7.25 4.01
N LEU A 165 7.27 7.50 5.25
CA LEU A 165 5.85 7.53 5.60
C LEU A 165 5.13 8.67 4.85
N ARG A 166 5.69 9.89 4.85
CA ARG A 166 5.14 11.02 4.09
C ARG A 166 4.95 10.69 2.61
N SER A 167 5.97 10.09 2.00
CA SER A 167 5.91 9.69 0.58
C SER A 167 4.78 8.68 0.31
N VAL A 168 4.61 7.69 1.19
CA VAL A 168 3.55 6.68 1.05
C VAL A 168 2.18 7.31 1.22
N VAL A 169 1.98 8.16 2.24
CA VAL A 169 0.71 8.87 2.47
C VAL A 169 0.35 9.75 1.27
N GLN A 170 1.30 10.46 0.69
CA GLN A 170 1.08 11.25 -0.54
C GLN A 170 0.69 10.35 -1.72
N GLU A 171 1.40 9.25 -1.92
CA GLU A 171 1.14 8.32 -3.03
C GLU A 171 -0.24 7.65 -2.92
N CYS A 172 -0.73 7.44 -1.70
CA CYS A 172 -2.08 6.95 -1.40
C CYS A 172 -3.15 8.05 -1.44
N GLY A 173 -2.86 9.27 -1.93
CA GLY A 173 -3.83 10.37 -1.99
C GLY A 173 -4.26 10.86 -0.59
N ARG A 174 -3.37 10.79 0.41
CA ARG A 174 -3.60 11.19 1.80
C ARG A 174 -4.78 10.47 2.48
N ARG A 175 -5.03 9.22 2.09
CA ARG A 175 -6.05 8.38 2.71
C ARG A 175 -5.44 7.56 3.84
N TYR A 176 -5.86 7.82 5.06
CA TYR A 176 -5.41 7.11 6.26
C TYR A 176 -6.46 7.13 7.36
N CYS A 177 -6.36 6.17 8.27
CA CYS A 177 -7.14 6.08 9.51
C CYS A 177 -6.32 5.34 10.58
N ALA A 178 -6.82 5.30 11.80
CA ALA A 178 -6.14 4.59 12.90
C ALA A 178 -7.12 3.72 13.69
N PHE A 179 -6.64 2.55 14.14
CA PHE A 179 -7.39 1.59 14.94
C PHE A 179 -6.66 1.26 16.25
N ASN A 180 -7.40 1.30 17.35
CA ASN A 180 -7.10 0.56 18.57
C ASN A 180 -7.80 -0.80 18.49
N ASN A 181 -7.10 -1.84 18.09
CA ASN A 181 -7.68 -3.19 17.95
C ASN A 181 -8.06 -3.83 19.30
N ARG A 182 -7.71 -3.20 20.43
CA ARG A 182 -8.05 -3.64 21.78
C ARG A 182 -9.19 -2.84 22.40
N ALA A 183 -9.69 -1.84 21.70
CA ALA A 183 -10.77 -0.98 22.15
C ALA A 183 -12.05 -1.78 22.46
N PRO A 184 -12.93 -1.25 23.33
CA PRO A 184 -14.29 -1.76 23.50
C PRO A 184 -15.05 -1.76 22.17
N ARG A 185 -16.11 -2.58 22.10
CA ARG A 185 -16.88 -2.73 20.85
C ARG A 185 -17.47 -1.43 20.29
N ASP A 186 -17.87 -0.52 21.15
CA ASP A 186 -18.47 0.74 20.72
C ASP A 186 -17.41 1.63 20.05
N GLU A 187 -16.23 1.75 20.65
CA GLU A 187 -15.09 2.44 20.03
C GLU A 187 -14.64 1.76 18.73
N GLN A 188 -14.64 0.41 18.67
CA GLN A 188 -14.34 -0.31 17.43
C GLN A 188 -15.35 0.02 16.32
N ARG A 189 -16.63 0.22 16.65
CA ARG A 189 -17.65 0.63 15.68
C ARG A 189 -17.44 2.05 15.17
N GLU A 190 -17.03 2.97 16.04
CA GLU A 190 -16.69 4.34 15.65
C GLU A 190 -15.48 4.35 14.69
N GLN A 191 -14.43 3.60 15.02
CA GLN A 191 -13.24 3.46 14.18
C GLN A 191 -13.60 2.82 12.83
N LEU A 192 -14.49 1.83 12.83
CA LEU A 192 -14.99 1.24 11.58
C LEU A 192 -15.78 2.27 10.77
N ALA A 193 -16.58 3.12 11.40
CA ALA A 193 -17.30 4.20 10.71
C ALA A 193 -16.31 5.20 10.06
N GLU A 194 -15.24 5.57 10.78
CA GLU A 194 -14.15 6.40 10.22
C GLU A 194 -13.53 5.74 8.97
N LEU A 195 -13.18 4.45 9.04
CA LEU A 195 -12.65 3.71 7.90
C LEU A 195 -13.64 3.70 6.73
N MET A 196 -14.92 3.42 7.01
CA MET A 196 -15.94 3.36 5.96
C MET A 196 -16.15 4.72 5.27
N ALA A 197 -16.04 5.83 5.99
CA ALA A 197 -16.08 7.17 5.41
C ALA A 197 -14.89 7.39 4.43
N VAL A 198 -13.69 6.91 4.79
CA VAL A 198 -12.52 6.97 3.89
C VAL A 198 -12.73 6.07 2.66
N VAL A 199 -13.30 4.87 2.84
CA VAL A 199 -13.63 3.96 1.73
C VAL A 199 -14.68 4.56 0.81
N GLU A 200 -15.73 5.17 1.33
CA GLU A 200 -16.76 5.85 0.54
C GLU A 200 -16.20 7.04 -0.25
N SER A 201 -15.25 7.77 0.34
CA SER A 201 -14.53 8.83 -0.37
C SER A 201 -13.70 8.27 -1.52
N LEU A 202 -12.97 7.17 -1.26
CA LEU A 202 -12.20 6.45 -2.27
C LEU A 202 -13.08 5.94 -3.42
N GLU A 203 -14.24 5.36 -3.10
CA GLU A 203 -15.20 4.89 -4.12
C GLU A 203 -15.74 6.04 -4.97
N ARG A 204 -16.04 7.19 -4.36
CA ARG A 204 -16.47 8.39 -5.10
C ARG A 204 -15.37 8.94 -6.02
N GLU A 205 -14.10 8.94 -5.58
CA GLU A 205 -12.95 9.36 -6.41
C GLU A 205 -12.78 8.47 -7.65
N HIS A 206 -13.24 7.23 -7.59
CA HIS A 206 -13.08 6.24 -8.66
C HIS A 206 -14.41 5.82 -9.30
N ASP A 207 -15.49 6.60 -9.14
CA ASP A 207 -16.83 6.30 -9.68
C ASP A 207 -17.32 4.88 -9.31
N GLY A 208 -17.03 4.42 -8.10
CA GLY A 208 -17.35 3.08 -7.61
C GLY A 208 -16.46 1.97 -8.19
N ALA A 209 -15.43 2.31 -8.98
CA ALA A 209 -14.53 1.32 -9.56
C ALA A 209 -13.59 0.72 -8.50
N PHE A 210 -13.30 -0.55 -8.66
CA PHE A 210 -12.32 -1.29 -7.88
C PHE A 210 -11.00 -1.41 -8.63
N HIS A 211 -9.93 -1.71 -7.93
CA HIS A 211 -8.65 -2.00 -8.57
C HIS A 211 -8.73 -3.29 -9.37
N THR A 212 -8.39 -3.25 -10.65
CA THR A 212 -8.38 -4.43 -11.52
C THR A 212 -7.17 -4.47 -12.43
N ASN A 213 -6.79 -5.66 -12.87
CA ASN A 213 -5.74 -5.92 -13.85
C ASN A 213 -5.99 -7.28 -14.54
N GLY A 214 -5.11 -7.67 -15.46
CA GLY A 214 -5.24 -8.93 -16.20
C GLY A 214 -5.34 -10.17 -15.30
N LEU A 215 -4.67 -10.22 -14.14
CA LEU A 215 -4.75 -11.36 -13.23
C LEU A 215 -6.12 -11.48 -12.54
N PHE A 216 -6.78 -10.37 -12.22
CA PHE A 216 -8.16 -10.40 -11.70
C PHE A 216 -9.12 -10.94 -12.74
N PHE A 217 -8.91 -10.60 -14.02
CA PHE A 217 -9.69 -11.16 -15.12
C PHE A 217 -9.48 -12.67 -15.24
N GLU A 218 -8.24 -13.16 -15.23
CA GLU A 218 -7.92 -14.58 -15.25
C GLU A 218 -8.48 -15.32 -14.03
N ALA A 219 -8.39 -14.74 -12.84
CA ALA A 219 -9.00 -15.27 -11.62
C ALA A 219 -10.53 -15.42 -11.77
N GLN A 220 -11.18 -14.43 -12.38
CA GLN A 220 -12.62 -14.45 -12.61
C GLN A 220 -13.03 -15.54 -13.64
N LEU A 221 -12.23 -15.72 -14.70
CA LEU A 221 -12.45 -16.80 -15.67
C LEU A 221 -12.33 -18.18 -15.01
N LEU A 222 -11.30 -18.35 -14.16
CA LEU A 222 -11.10 -19.61 -13.43
C LEU A 222 -12.27 -19.90 -12.49
N LEU A 223 -12.78 -18.90 -11.76
CA LEU A 223 -13.94 -19.04 -10.87
C LEU A 223 -15.23 -19.38 -11.61
N ARG A 224 -15.39 -18.92 -12.85
CA ARG A 224 -16.56 -19.24 -13.70
C ARG A 224 -16.46 -20.60 -14.37
N GLY A 225 -15.38 -21.33 -14.16
CA GLY A 225 -15.17 -22.61 -14.82
C GLY A 225 -14.92 -22.51 -16.33
N VAL A 226 -14.63 -21.30 -16.84
CA VAL A 226 -14.33 -21.06 -18.27
C VAL A 226 -12.87 -21.47 -18.54
N CYS A 227 -12.53 -22.71 -18.18
CA CYS A 227 -11.25 -23.28 -18.59
C CYS A 227 -11.43 -23.90 -19.97
N VAL A 228 -10.90 -23.24 -20.98
CA VAL A 228 -10.84 -23.80 -22.35
C VAL A 228 -9.95 -25.03 -22.32
N GLY A 229 -10.59 -26.22 -22.27
CA GLY A 229 -9.98 -27.53 -22.55
C GLY A 229 -8.85 -27.93 -21.58
N GLY A 230 -9.09 -28.90 -20.70
CA GLY A 230 -8.06 -29.52 -19.89
C GLY A 230 -8.59 -30.23 -18.64
N HIS A 231 -7.78 -31.12 -18.07
CA HIS A 231 -8.11 -31.82 -16.83
C HIS A 231 -8.31 -30.82 -15.66
N PRO A 232 -9.14 -31.16 -14.62
CA PRO A 232 -9.49 -30.26 -13.49
C PRO A 232 -8.32 -29.72 -12.70
N GLY A 233 -7.16 -29.82 -12.90
CA GLY A 233 -5.99 -29.20 -12.22
C GLY A 233 -5.12 -28.36 -13.14
N GLU A 234 -5.33 -28.43 -14.46
CA GLU A 234 -4.48 -27.76 -15.44
C GLU A 234 -4.76 -26.25 -15.51
N GLY A 235 -6.02 -25.87 -15.42
CA GLY A 235 -6.44 -24.46 -15.37
C GLY A 235 -5.82 -23.73 -14.18
N HIS A 236 -5.83 -24.33 -13.01
CA HIS A 236 -5.23 -23.74 -11.81
C HIS A 236 -3.70 -23.63 -11.93
N ARG A 237 -3.03 -24.65 -12.46
CA ARG A 237 -1.57 -24.58 -12.71
C ARG A 237 -1.20 -23.49 -13.70
N ARG A 238 -1.95 -23.36 -14.80
CA ARG A 238 -1.77 -22.29 -15.79
C ARG A 238 -1.96 -20.90 -15.14
N TYR A 239 -3.00 -20.74 -14.35
CA TYR A 239 -3.26 -19.51 -13.61
C TYR A 239 -2.09 -19.14 -12.69
N LEU A 240 -1.58 -20.06 -11.87
CA LEU A 240 -0.42 -19.80 -11.00
C LEU A 240 0.85 -19.47 -11.78
N ALA A 241 1.06 -20.06 -12.96
CA ALA A 241 2.17 -19.69 -13.84
C ALA A 241 2.03 -18.25 -14.37
N GLN A 242 0.81 -17.81 -14.67
CA GLN A 242 0.53 -16.43 -15.06
C GLN A 242 0.76 -15.47 -13.89
N VAL A 243 0.31 -15.81 -12.67
CA VAL A 243 0.59 -15.02 -11.45
C VAL A 243 2.09 -14.82 -11.27
N HIS A 244 2.87 -15.89 -11.34
CA HIS A 244 4.32 -15.83 -11.24
C HIS A 244 4.93 -14.91 -12.32
N SER A 245 4.57 -15.13 -13.59
CA SER A 245 5.08 -14.36 -14.71
C SER A 245 4.79 -12.86 -14.58
N GLN A 246 3.56 -12.51 -14.22
CA GLN A 246 3.12 -11.12 -14.09
C GLN A 246 3.80 -10.42 -12.91
N VAL A 247 3.91 -11.07 -11.75
CA VAL A 247 4.60 -10.52 -10.57
C VAL A 247 6.07 -10.27 -10.88
N GLU A 248 6.76 -11.22 -11.53
CA GLU A 248 8.16 -11.04 -11.92
C GLU A 248 8.35 -9.96 -13.00
N LYS A 249 7.38 -9.78 -13.89
CA LYS A 249 7.36 -8.66 -14.84
C LYS A 249 7.26 -7.32 -14.11
N GLN A 250 6.26 -7.16 -13.24
CA GLN A 250 6.05 -5.94 -12.46
C GLN A 250 7.28 -5.59 -11.61
N LYS A 251 7.92 -6.60 -11.02
CA LYS A 251 9.15 -6.43 -10.25
C LYS A 251 10.32 -5.91 -11.10
N ARG A 252 10.45 -6.38 -12.36
CA ARG A 252 11.46 -5.87 -13.31
C ARG A 252 11.15 -4.43 -13.73
N ASP A 253 9.90 -4.12 -14.03
CA ASP A 253 9.46 -2.79 -14.45
C ASP A 253 9.72 -1.74 -13.35
N LEU A 254 9.44 -2.06 -12.10
CA LEU A 254 9.75 -1.20 -10.95
C LEU A 254 11.25 -0.98 -10.75
N LYS A 255 12.09 -2.00 -10.99
CA LYS A 255 13.55 -1.85 -10.95
C LYS A 255 14.06 -0.98 -12.09
N GLY A 256 13.53 -1.15 -13.30
CA GLY A 256 13.89 -0.36 -14.48
C GLY A 256 13.54 1.13 -14.30
N THR A 257 12.38 1.42 -13.76
CA THR A 257 11.95 2.80 -13.46
C THR A 257 12.89 3.46 -12.44
N ARG A 258 13.32 2.73 -11.41
CA ARG A 258 14.24 3.25 -10.38
C ARG A 258 15.64 3.51 -10.96
N SER A 259 16.14 2.64 -11.84
CA SER A 259 17.40 2.84 -12.56
C SER A 259 17.34 4.08 -13.45
N ASN A 260 16.28 4.25 -14.25
CA ASN A 260 16.09 5.43 -15.10
C ASN A 260 16.00 6.73 -14.30
N TRP A 261 15.41 6.72 -13.11
CA TRP A 261 15.37 7.87 -12.20
C TRP A 261 16.75 8.23 -11.67
N ALA A 262 17.54 7.22 -11.26
CA ALA A 262 18.91 7.42 -10.82
C ALA A 262 19.78 8.01 -11.96
N PHE A 263 19.65 7.51 -13.20
CA PHE A 263 20.34 8.06 -14.37
C PHE A 263 19.86 9.47 -14.75
N LYS A 264 18.56 9.78 -14.62
CA LYS A 264 18.06 11.15 -14.83
C LYS A 264 18.54 12.11 -13.74
N GLY A 265 18.64 11.66 -12.50
CA GLY A 265 19.22 12.42 -11.39
C GLY A 265 20.70 12.70 -11.62
N LEU A 266 21.49 11.70 -12.00
CA LEU A 266 22.92 11.86 -12.35
C LEU A 266 23.13 12.77 -13.56
N ARG A 267 22.30 12.70 -14.60
CA ARG A 267 22.36 13.64 -15.74
C ARG A 267 21.98 15.09 -15.36
N ARG A 268 21.13 15.31 -14.37
CA ARG A 268 20.88 16.65 -13.83
C ARG A 268 22.06 17.18 -13.04
N VAL A 269 22.74 16.34 -12.27
CA VAL A 269 23.96 16.74 -11.53
C VAL A 269 25.13 17.00 -12.50
N GLN A 270 25.25 16.25 -13.60
CA GLN A 270 26.28 16.49 -14.62
C GLN A 270 26.04 17.78 -15.45
N LYS A 271 24.87 18.38 -15.40
CA LYS A 271 24.58 19.70 -16.05
C LYS A 271 24.92 20.90 -15.18
N TRP A 272 25.44 20.71 -13.98
CA TRP A 272 26.01 21.79 -13.19
C TRP A 272 27.43 22.05 -13.70
N ILE A 273 27.50 22.99 -14.64
CA ILE A 273 28.74 23.57 -15.14
C ILE A 273 29.44 24.21 -13.93
N PRO A 274 30.75 23.94 -13.72
CA PRO A 274 31.49 24.65 -12.69
C PRO A 274 31.42 26.15 -13.00
N VAL A 275 30.74 26.91 -12.14
CA VAL A 275 30.77 28.36 -12.21
C VAL A 275 32.14 28.78 -11.71
N HIS A 276 33.03 29.16 -12.62
CA HIS A 276 34.27 29.80 -12.29
C HIS A 276 33.99 31.23 -11.83
N VAL A 277 33.94 31.45 -10.54
CA VAL A 277 33.89 32.77 -9.98
C VAL A 277 35.33 33.31 -10.01
N LYS A 278 35.60 34.26 -10.93
CA LYS A 278 36.84 35.01 -10.97
C LYS A 278 36.75 36.04 -9.86
N CYS A 279 37.37 35.77 -8.69
CA CYS A 279 37.62 36.80 -7.71
C CYS A 279 38.82 37.62 -8.16
N HIS A 280 38.79 38.92 -7.93
CA HIS A 280 39.79 39.93 -8.32
C HIS A 280 41.15 39.80 -7.60
N LEU A 281 41.47 38.67 -7.05
CA LEU A 281 42.73 38.29 -6.46
C LEU A 281 43.10 36.91 -6.99
N ASP A 282 44.16 36.79 -7.74
CA ASP A 282 44.69 35.68 -8.55
C ASP A 282 44.68 34.26 -7.93
N TYR A 283 43.59 33.83 -7.29
CA TYR A 283 43.42 32.47 -6.78
C TYR A 283 42.14 31.85 -7.33
N GLN A 284 42.26 30.72 -8.03
CA GLN A 284 41.13 29.85 -8.37
C GLN A 284 40.76 29.01 -7.16
N VAL A 285 39.59 29.26 -6.59
CA VAL A 285 38.99 28.39 -5.56
C VAL A 285 37.92 27.55 -6.20
N THR A 286 38.12 26.23 -6.26
CA THR A 286 37.11 25.26 -6.67
C THR A 286 36.31 24.82 -5.46
N LEU A 287 35.10 25.31 -5.30
CA LEU A 287 34.19 24.89 -4.23
C LEU A 287 33.43 23.65 -4.70
N PHE A 288 33.73 22.50 -4.11
CA PHE A 288 32.91 21.29 -4.23
C PHE A 288 31.85 21.33 -3.12
N VAL A 289 30.60 21.57 -3.47
CA VAL A 289 29.49 21.40 -2.54
C VAL A 289 29.07 19.94 -2.58
N VAL A 290 29.57 19.14 -1.65
CA VAL A 290 29.08 17.79 -1.40
C VAL A 290 27.83 17.91 -0.54
N LYS A 291 26.66 17.77 -1.16
CA LYS A 291 25.41 17.66 -0.42
C LYS A 291 25.18 16.18 -0.11
N GLU A 292 25.24 15.83 1.17
CA GLU A 292 24.96 14.46 1.62
C GLU A 292 23.56 14.00 1.14
N PRO A 293 23.40 12.72 0.73
CA PRO A 293 22.15 12.22 0.18
C PRO A 293 21.16 11.77 1.27
N SER A 294 20.77 12.66 2.14
CA SER A 294 19.74 12.38 3.14
C SER A 294 18.63 13.41 3.05
N CYS A 295 17.67 13.20 2.20
CA CYS A 295 16.35 13.80 2.09
C CYS A 295 16.03 14.25 0.66
N TRP A 296 15.47 13.35 -0.14
CA TRP A 296 14.84 13.71 -1.40
C TRP A 296 13.33 13.93 -1.15
N CYS A 297 12.98 15.11 -0.65
CA CYS A 297 11.64 15.64 -0.80
C CYS A 297 11.61 16.44 -2.08
N THR A 298 10.75 16.10 -3.02
CA THR A 298 10.41 16.92 -4.16
C THR A 298 9.69 18.16 -3.64
N ALA A 299 10.37 19.30 -3.58
CA ALA A 299 9.73 20.59 -3.39
C ALA A 299 9.23 21.07 -4.75
N PRO A 300 7.96 21.44 -4.90
CA PRO A 300 7.54 22.41 -5.89
C PRO A 300 7.94 23.79 -5.34
N ASP A 301 8.34 24.69 -6.24
CA ASP A 301 8.61 26.11 -6.01
C ASP A 301 9.84 26.48 -5.18
N TRP A 302 10.94 26.76 -5.91
CA TRP A 302 12.17 27.33 -5.38
C TRP A 302 12.43 28.75 -5.90
N GLU A 303 11.42 29.59 -6.08
CA GLU A 303 11.56 31.00 -6.46
C GLU A 303 11.65 31.99 -5.30
N ALA A 304 11.85 31.56 -4.06
CA ALA A 304 12.01 32.50 -2.93
C ALA A 304 13.01 31.98 -1.92
N TRP A 305 14.30 32.11 -2.19
CA TRP A 305 15.34 32.08 -1.16
C TRP A 305 16.28 33.25 -1.36
N ASP A 306 16.02 34.33 -0.61
CA ASP A 306 17.00 35.40 -0.32
C ASP A 306 18.17 34.80 0.46
N TRP A 307 19.36 34.83 -0.13
CA TRP A 307 20.59 34.43 0.51
C TRP A 307 21.08 35.58 1.41
N PRO A 308 21.34 35.36 2.70
CA PRO A 308 22.08 36.37 3.49
C PRO A 308 23.52 36.47 2.96
N ILE A 309 23.88 37.66 2.54
CA ILE A 309 25.26 38.02 2.18
C ILE A 309 26.11 37.95 3.44
N CYS A 310 27.01 36.95 3.54
CA CYS A 310 28.03 36.92 4.55
C CYS A 310 29.09 38.00 4.26
N THR A 311 29.12 39.05 5.05
CA THR A 311 30.23 40.00 5.07
C THR A 311 31.47 39.39 5.74
N PRO A 312 32.66 39.58 5.16
CA PRO A 312 33.89 39.10 5.79
C PRO A 312 34.36 40.07 6.89
N GLY A 313 34.35 39.65 8.12
CA GLY A 313 34.86 40.44 9.21
C GLY A 313 34.93 39.67 10.52
N GLY A 314 36.12 39.20 10.91
CA GLY A 314 36.34 38.67 12.25
C GLY A 314 37.48 37.66 12.38
N SER A 315 38.69 38.07 12.09
CA SER A 315 39.92 37.36 12.50
C SER A 315 39.97 37.24 14.03
N ARG A 316 40.00 36.06 14.59
CA ARG A 316 40.60 35.81 15.91
C ARG A 316 41.83 34.91 15.75
N LEU A 317 42.96 35.50 15.88
CA LEU A 317 44.25 34.87 16.15
C LEU A 317 44.17 34.16 17.51
N LEU A 318 44.47 32.88 17.53
CA LEU A 318 44.94 32.21 18.74
C LEU A 318 46.46 32.07 18.61
N GLN A 319 47.19 32.70 19.54
CA GLN A 319 48.58 32.47 19.86
C GLN A 319 48.69 31.65 21.15
N PRO A 320 49.88 31.16 21.49
CA PRO A 320 50.28 29.75 21.42
C PRO A 320 49.93 28.97 22.67
#